data_281746bdfd99187f70993adf95459705
#
_entry.id   281746bdfd99187f70993adf95459705
#
_cell.length_a   1.000
_cell.length_b   1.000
_cell.length_c   1.000
_cell.angle_alpha   90.00
_cell.angle_beta   90.00
_cell.angle_gamma   90.00
#
_symmetry.space_group_name_H-M   'P 1'
#
loop_
_entity.id
_entity.type
_entity.pdbx_description
1 polymer ?
#
loop_
_entity_poly.entity_id
_entity_poly.type
_entity_poly.pdbx_seq_one_letter_code
_entity_poly.pdbx_strand_id
1 'polypeptide(L)'
;MSYIAPVKDILFAINELANLEQIATLPGFEDATAETAQAVIEESAKFCGEVVAPLNVSGDRNGTIWKDGAVTASPGFADAFRQFTAGGWQGVKHPVEFGGQGLPKLLATPCAEMLDASNLAFALCPLLTDGAIEALLTAGTDEQKQRYVPKLISGEWTGTMNLTEPQAGSDLALVRSRAEPQGDGTYKVFGTKIFITWGEHDMADNIVHLVLARTPNAPEGVKGISLFIVPKFLVNDDGSLGARNDVHCVSIEHKLGIKASPTAVLQYGDNGGAIGYLVGEENRGLEYMFIMMNAARFSVGMQGIGISDRAYQQAVEYAKERVQSRPVDGSAKESVTIIHHPDVRRMLGTMRALTEGARALAYVAAAHSDLAHGHPDEATRARNEEIYEFLVPIVKGWSTEASLEATSLGVQVHGGMGFIEETGAAQYYRDARILTIYEGTTAIQANDLVGRKTLRDGGAVASALLAEIGKTIDALAAVQGAPFESMRRHLEAGAQALKTAVEHVVANTKRDPNGVFAGSVSYLKLAGIVLSGWQMARAMLVASHKQAEDPSFYGAKIATAQCFAEFILPQALGLSASIVSVKGGEGILALSEDQF
;
A
#
# COMPACT_ATOMS: atom_id res chain seq x y z
N MET A 1 18.51 10.43 12.16
CA MET A 1 17.93 11.49 11.31
C MET A 1 16.43 11.51 11.51
N SER A 2 15.84 12.70 11.70
CA SER A 2 14.40 12.88 11.79
C SER A 2 13.75 12.74 10.41
N TYR A 3 12.55 12.18 10.34
CA TYR A 3 11.72 12.21 9.14
C TYR A 3 11.15 13.62 8.93
N ILE A 4 11.19 14.12 7.71
CA ILE A 4 10.58 15.39 7.32
C ILE A 4 9.58 15.09 6.22
N ALA A 5 8.29 15.20 6.53
CA ALA A 5 7.25 14.94 5.54
C ALA A 5 7.35 15.91 4.36
N PRO A 6 7.23 15.44 3.11
CA PRO A 6 7.32 16.29 1.91
C PRO A 6 5.98 17.01 1.66
N VAL A 7 5.52 17.82 2.63
CA VAL A 7 4.20 18.47 2.65
C VAL A 7 3.88 19.17 1.34
N LYS A 8 4.84 19.92 0.79
CA LYS A 8 4.64 20.67 -0.46
C LYS A 8 4.42 19.75 -1.66
N ASP A 9 5.15 18.63 -1.75
CA ASP A 9 4.95 17.61 -2.79
C ASP A 9 3.61 16.90 -2.66
N ILE A 10 3.22 16.59 -1.42
CA ILE A 10 1.93 15.97 -1.09
C ILE A 10 0.79 16.90 -1.53
N LEU A 11 0.80 18.17 -1.09
CA LEU A 11 -0.22 19.14 -1.45
C LEU A 11 -0.27 19.40 -2.96
N PHE A 12 0.88 19.44 -3.63
CA PHE A 12 0.93 19.51 -5.08
C PHE A 12 0.21 18.34 -5.75
N ALA A 13 0.47 17.12 -5.31
CA ALA A 13 -0.16 15.92 -5.89
C ALA A 13 -1.67 15.87 -5.62
N ILE A 14 -2.12 16.27 -4.42
CA ILE A 14 -3.54 16.31 -4.04
C ILE A 14 -4.29 17.35 -4.90
N ASN A 15 -3.77 18.57 -4.95
CA ASN A 15 -4.47 19.68 -5.58
C ASN A 15 -4.40 19.64 -7.11
N GLU A 16 -3.21 19.38 -7.67
CA GLU A 16 -2.96 19.55 -9.10
C GLU A 16 -3.16 18.25 -9.91
N LEU A 17 -2.94 17.10 -9.31
CA LEU A 17 -3.03 15.81 -10.02
C LEU A 17 -4.28 15.03 -9.67
N ALA A 18 -4.63 14.96 -8.39
CA ALA A 18 -5.81 14.26 -7.89
C ALA A 18 -7.08 15.12 -7.86
N ASN A 19 -6.95 16.44 -8.11
CA ASN A 19 -8.06 17.38 -8.22
C ASN A 19 -8.96 17.44 -6.97
N LEU A 20 -8.37 17.81 -5.82
CA LEU A 20 -9.11 17.97 -4.55
C LEU A 20 -10.34 18.87 -4.69
N GLU A 21 -10.26 19.93 -5.50
CA GLU A 21 -11.38 20.86 -5.73
C GLU A 21 -12.63 20.10 -6.22
N GLN A 22 -12.46 19.15 -7.13
CA GLN A 22 -13.56 18.29 -7.60
C GLN A 22 -14.09 17.39 -6.47
N ILE A 23 -13.22 16.80 -5.66
CA ILE A 23 -13.63 15.94 -4.53
C ILE A 23 -14.42 16.73 -3.50
N ALA A 24 -14.03 17.97 -3.21
CA ALA A 24 -14.74 18.86 -2.29
C ALA A 24 -16.16 19.25 -2.78
N THR A 25 -16.50 19.00 -4.04
CA THR A 25 -17.87 19.22 -4.54
C THR A 25 -18.80 18.03 -4.30
N LEU A 26 -18.27 16.89 -3.85
CA LEU A 26 -19.07 15.70 -3.58
C LEU A 26 -19.89 15.85 -2.29
N PRO A 27 -21.14 15.35 -2.25
CA PRO A 27 -21.96 15.39 -1.05
C PRO A 27 -21.26 14.73 0.15
N GLY A 28 -21.14 15.48 1.25
CA GLY A 28 -20.48 15.04 2.48
C GLY A 28 -18.97 15.31 2.53
N PHE A 29 -18.38 15.88 1.47
CA PHE A 29 -16.96 16.25 1.42
C PHE A 29 -16.74 17.76 1.27
N GLU A 30 -17.78 18.58 1.53
CA GLU A 30 -17.72 20.05 1.36
C GLU A 30 -16.63 20.70 2.25
N ASP A 31 -16.31 20.05 3.38
CA ASP A 31 -15.26 20.51 4.31
C ASP A 31 -13.84 20.14 3.85
N ALA A 32 -13.68 19.34 2.79
CA ALA A 32 -12.37 18.93 2.27
C ALA A 32 -11.74 20.04 1.38
N THR A 33 -11.70 21.28 1.88
CA THR A 33 -11.11 22.42 1.20
C THR A 33 -9.58 22.34 1.15
N ALA A 34 -8.95 23.16 0.33
CA ALA A 34 -7.48 23.25 0.29
C ALA A 34 -6.89 23.66 1.65
N GLU A 35 -7.57 24.52 2.41
CA GLU A 35 -7.16 24.94 3.76
C GLU A 35 -7.24 23.79 4.75
N THR A 36 -8.35 23.03 4.73
CA THR A 36 -8.50 21.83 5.56
C THR A 36 -7.44 20.78 5.20
N ALA A 37 -7.20 20.56 3.91
CA ALA A 37 -6.17 19.63 3.44
C ALA A 37 -4.77 20.05 3.96
N GLN A 38 -4.42 21.32 3.85
CA GLN A 38 -3.16 21.83 4.35
C GLN A 38 -3.04 21.60 5.87
N ALA A 39 -4.05 21.95 6.65
CA ALA A 39 -4.04 21.79 8.11
C ALA A 39 -3.90 20.32 8.53
N VAL A 40 -4.65 19.41 7.91
CA VAL A 40 -4.58 17.96 8.19
C VAL A 40 -3.21 17.40 7.85
N ILE A 41 -2.65 17.77 6.69
CA ILE A 41 -1.34 17.27 6.25
C ILE A 41 -0.22 17.81 7.14
N GLU A 42 -0.23 19.09 7.51
CA GLU A 42 0.78 19.70 8.37
C GLU A 42 0.75 19.10 9.78
N GLU A 43 -0.43 18.88 10.37
CA GLU A 43 -0.54 18.27 11.71
C GLU A 43 -0.14 16.79 11.69
N SER A 44 -0.53 16.05 10.65
CA SER A 44 -0.07 14.66 10.44
C SER A 44 1.46 14.61 10.28
N ALA A 45 2.04 15.52 9.50
CA ALA A 45 3.49 15.62 9.31
C ALA A 45 4.23 15.84 10.64
N LYS A 46 3.70 16.72 11.48
CA LYS A 46 4.24 16.99 12.81
C LYS A 46 4.16 15.76 13.72
N PHE A 47 2.99 15.13 13.83
CA PHE A 47 2.82 13.91 14.61
C PHE A 47 3.78 12.80 14.14
N CYS A 48 3.85 12.54 12.84
CA CYS A 48 4.72 11.53 12.25
C CYS A 48 6.21 11.82 12.50
N GLY A 49 6.64 13.07 12.35
CA GLY A 49 8.04 13.47 12.52
C GLY A 49 8.50 13.53 13.98
N GLU A 50 7.65 14.04 14.87
CA GLU A 50 8.03 14.28 16.27
C GLU A 50 7.75 13.09 17.20
N VAL A 51 6.70 12.30 16.95
CA VAL A 51 6.26 11.21 17.84
C VAL A 51 6.65 9.84 17.31
N VAL A 52 6.38 9.55 16.02
CA VAL A 52 6.48 8.19 15.48
C VAL A 52 7.88 7.90 14.91
N ALA A 53 8.45 8.82 14.14
CA ALA A 53 9.75 8.61 13.50
C ALA A 53 10.91 8.35 14.47
N PRO A 54 10.98 8.98 15.67
CA PRO A 54 12.04 8.68 16.65
C PRO A 54 12.05 7.21 17.11
N LEU A 55 10.91 6.53 17.04
CA LEU A 55 10.75 5.13 17.45
C LEU A 55 11.16 4.11 16.39
N ASN A 56 11.44 4.53 15.16
CA ASN A 56 11.70 3.61 14.04
C ASN A 56 12.97 2.75 14.27
N VAL A 57 14.09 3.39 14.53
CA VAL A 57 15.37 2.68 14.73
C VAL A 57 15.40 1.91 16.05
N SER A 58 14.88 2.50 17.12
CA SER A 58 14.80 1.82 18.44
C SER A 58 13.85 0.61 18.36
N GLY A 59 12.75 0.73 17.62
CA GLY A 59 11.81 -0.36 17.39
C GLY A 59 12.45 -1.54 16.64
N ASP A 60 13.22 -1.27 15.58
CA ASP A 60 13.93 -2.33 14.84
C ASP A 60 14.99 -3.05 15.71
N ARG A 61 15.67 -2.31 16.58
CA ARG A 61 16.70 -2.87 17.46
C ARG A 61 16.11 -3.67 18.63
N ASN A 62 15.06 -3.17 19.25
CA ASN A 62 14.45 -3.80 20.43
C ASN A 62 13.44 -4.89 20.04
N GLY A 63 12.72 -4.72 18.93
CA GLY A 63 11.63 -5.61 18.53
C GLY A 63 10.48 -5.61 19.53
N THR A 64 9.69 -6.68 19.52
CA THR A 64 8.64 -6.99 20.48
C THR A 64 9.01 -8.22 21.29
N ILE A 65 8.48 -8.32 22.50
CA ILE A 65 8.79 -9.42 23.43
C ILE A 65 7.54 -10.28 23.62
N TRP A 66 7.64 -11.55 23.24
CA TRP A 66 6.63 -12.55 23.57
C TRP A 66 7.05 -13.29 24.86
N LYS A 67 6.14 -13.39 25.80
CA LYS A 67 6.33 -14.15 27.03
C LYS A 67 4.97 -14.68 27.53
N ASP A 68 4.89 -15.97 27.76
CA ASP A 68 3.74 -16.65 28.38
C ASP A 68 2.38 -16.28 27.72
N GLY A 69 2.37 -16.18 26.37
CA GLY A 69 1.18 -15.84 25.59
C GLY A 69 0.85 -14.36 25.46
N ALA A 70 1.60 -13.48 26.14
CA ALA A 70 1.47 -12.04 26.01
C ALA A 70 2.61 -11.45 25.16
N VAL A 71 2.30 -10.35 24.46
CA VAL A 71 3.28 -9.60 23.67
C VAL A 71 3.37 -8.18 24.22
N THR A 72 4.58 -7.77 24.57
CA THR A 72 4.90 -6.40 24.92
C THR A 72 5.44 -5.67 23.69
N ALA A 73 4.83 -4.55 23.35
CA ALA A 73 5.27 -3.69 22.27
C ALA A 73 6.65 -3.07 22.54
N SER A 74 7.33 -2.64 21.49
CA SER A 74 8.60 -1.90 21.64
C SER A 74 8.44 -0.66 22.53
N PRO A 75 9.46 -0.30 23.33
CA PRO A 75 9.41 0.87 24.19
C PRO A 75 8.99 2.13 23.45
N GLY A 76 8.02 2.87 23.99
CA GLY A 76 7.47 4.10 23.42
C GLY A 76 6.28 3.88 22.46
N PHE A 77 6.06 2.66 21.92
CA PHE A 77 4.98 2.39 20.97
C PHE A 77 3.59 2.60 21.59
N ALA A 78 3.37 2.13 22.81
CA ALA A 78 2.09 2.33 23.51
C ALA A 78 1.78 3.82 23.76
N ASP A 79 2.80 4.63 24.10
CA ASP A 79 2.65 6.07 24.27
C ASP A 79 2.34 6.77 22.94
N ALA A 80 3.05 6.40 21.88
CA ALA A 80 2.79 6.92 20.52
C ALA A 80 1.38 6.52 20.04
N PHE A 81 0.94 5.30 20.34
CA PHE A 81 -0.41 4.84 19.98
C PHE A 81 -1.49 5.62 20.72
N ARG A 82 -1.32 5.92 22.02
CA ARG A 82 -2.24 6.80 22.76
C ARG A 82 -2.32 8.20 22.14
N GLN A 83 -1.20 8.76 21.69
CA GLN A 83 -1.19 10.05 21.00
C GLN A 83 -1.86 9.98 19.62
N PHE A 84 -1.64 8.88 18.89
CA PHE A 84 -2.31 8.60 17.61
C PHE A 84 -3.84 8.57 17.78
N THR A 85 -4.33 7.86 18.77
CA THR A 85 -5.77 7.75 19.05
C THR A 85 -6.35 9.06 19.55
N ALA A 86 -5.65 9.77 20.44
CA ALA A 86 -6.07 11.08 20.94
C ALA A 86 -6.15 12.15 19.85
N GLY A 87 -5.32 12.04 18.80
CA GLY A 87 -5.38 12.88 17.61
C GLY A 87 -6.48 12.49 16.62
N GLY A 88 -7.21 11.40 16.84
CA GLY A 88 -8.28 10.93 15.97
C GLY A 88 -7.80 10.39 14.60
N TRP A 89 -6.53 10.03 14.47
CA TRP A 89 -5.92 9.64 13.21
C TRP A 89 -6.49 8.36 12.60
N GLN A 90 -7.02 7.44 13.41
CA GLN A 90 -7.71 6.25 12.91
C GLN A 90 -9.03 6.60 12.22
N GLY A 91 -9.68 7.69 12.64
CA GLY A 91 -11.02 8.06 12.19
C GLY A 91 -11.09 8.98 10.97
N VAL A 92 -9.97 9.38 10.36
CA VAL A 92 -9.91 10.45 9.35
C VAL A 92 -10.95 10.28 8.23
N LYS A 93 -11.07 9.09 7.64
CA LYS A 93 -12.01 8.83 6.53
C LYS A 93 -13.29 8.10 6.95
N HIS A 94 -13.39 7.68 8.20
CA HIS A 94 -14.53 6.88 8.67
C HIS A 94 -15.75 7.73 8.99
N PRO A 95 -16.97 7.13 8.96
CA PRO A 95 -18.22 7.87 9.11
C PRO A 95 -18.33 8.60 10.45
N VAL A 96 -18.86 9.83 10.39
CA VAL A 96 -19.09 10.70 11.56
C VAL A 96 -20.05 10.05 12.57
N GLU A 97 -21.03 9.29 12.10
CA GLU A 97 -22.00 8.59 12.95
C GLU A 97 -21.38 7.57 13.91
N PHE A 98 -20.18 7.06 13.60
CA PHE A 98 -19.40 6.16 14.45
C PHE A 98 -18.19 6.84 15.11
N GLY A 99 -18.11 8.19 15.05
CA GLY A 99 -17.03 8.97 15.67
C GLY A 99 -15.83 9.25 14.77
N GLY A 100 -15.94 8.98 13.46
CA GLY A 100 -14.95 9.37 12.46
C GLY A 100 -15.06 10.84 12.05
N GLN A 101 -14.16 11.28 11.19
CA GLN A 101 -14.13 12.67 10.69
C GLN A 101 -14.83 12.84 9.33
N GLY A 102 -15.12 11.74 8.61
CA GLY A 102 -15.83 11.76 7.34
C GLY A 102 -15.07 12.43 6.18
N LEU A 103 -13.74 12.58 6.30
CA LEU A 103 -12.94 13.17 5.23
C LEU A 103 -12.73 12.18 4.07
N PRO A 104 -12.51 12.67 2.83
CA PRO A 104 -12.30 11.79 1.71
C PRO A 104 -11.03 10.95 1.85
N LYS A 105 -11.02 9.79 1.21
CA LYS A 105 -9.86 8.90 1.12
C LYS A 105 -8.62 9.63 0.59
N LEU A 106 -8.82 10.57 -0.33
CA LEU A 106 -7.74 11.40 -0.88
C LEU A 106 -6.97 12.15 0.22
N LEU A 107 -7.61 12.58 1.31
CA LEU A 107 -6.94 13.24 2.44
C LEU A 107 -6.39 12.24 3.47
N ALA A 108 -7.02 11.10 3.65
CA ALA A 108 -6.52 10.05 4.54
C ALA A 108 -5.26 9.36 3.99
N THR A 109 -5.16 9.24 2.66
CA THR A 109 -4.04 8.56 1.97
C THR A 109 -2.66 9.14 2.29
N PRO A 110 -2.41 10.46 2.22
CA PRO A 110 -1.12 11.04 2.59
C PRO A 110 -0.81 10.94 4.09
N CYS A 111 -1.82 10.95 4.95
CA CYS A 111 -1.62 10.71 6.39
C CYS A 111 -1.06 9.29 6.63
N ALA A 112 -1.61 8.30 5.93
CA ALA A 112 -1.10 6.93 5.97
C ALA A 112 0.32 6.84 5.38
N GLU A 113 0.62 7.49 4.26
CA GLU A 113 1.96 7.54 3.67
C GLU A 113 2.99 8.09 4.64
N MET A 114 2.69 9.22 5.30
CA MET A 114 3.59 9.83 6.28
C MET A 114 3.81 8.93 7.49
N LEU A 115 2.79 8.23 7.94
CA LEU A 115 2.88 7.26 9.04
C LEU A 115 3.78 6.08 8.64
N ASP A 116 3.59 5.52 7.46
CA ASP A 116 4.40 4.44 6.90
C ASP A 116 5.88 4.85 6.73
N ALA A 117 6.12 6.08 6.23
CA ALA A 117 7.46 6.64 6.06
C ALA A 117 8.16 6.87 7.41
N SER A 118 7.42 7.24 8.44
CA SER A 118 7.96 7.51 9.77
C SER A 118 8.30 6.22 10.53
N ASN A 119 7.42 5.20 10.51
CA ASN A 119 7.64 3.91 11.15
C ASN A 119 6.69 2.83 10.60
N LEU A 120 7.16 2.09 9.62
CA LEU A 120 6.38 1.06 8.95
C LEU A 120 5.84 -0.02 9.91
N ALA A 121 6.64 -0.42 10.90
CA ALA A 121 6.22 -1.43 11.87
C ALA A 121 5.06 -0.97 12.76
N PHE A 122 5.05 0.32 13.15
CA PHE A 122 3.96 0.94 13.90
C PHE A 122 2.70 1.07 13.03
N ALA A 123 2.84 1.58 11.81
CA ALA A 123 1.75 1.86 10.90
C ALA A 123 0.89 0.63 10.54
N LEU A 124 1.45 -0.57 10.64
CA LEU A 124 0.73 -1.82 10.40
C LEU A 124 -0.43 -2.06 11.38
N CYS A 125 -0.39 -1.56 12.61
CA CYS A 125 -1.49 -1.71 13.56
C CYS A 125 -2.73 -0.91 13.15
N PRO A 126 -2.63 0.41 12.90
CA PRO A 126 -3.75 1.20 12.36
C PRO A 126 -4.25 0.68 11.01
N LEU A 127 -3.36 0.23 10.12
CA LEU A 127 -3.73 -0.30 8.80
C LEU A 127 -4.68 -1.49 8.89
N LEU A 128 -4.39 -2.47 9.76
CA LEU A 128 -5.26 -3.63 9.91
C LEU A 128 -6.57 -3.29 10.62
N THR A 129 -6.53 -2.33 11.56
CA THR A 129 -7.72 -1.79 12.22
C THR A 129 -8.63 -1.11 11.22
N ASP A 130 -8.08 -0.32 10.29
CA ASP A 130 -8.82 0.32 9.21
C ASP A 130 -9.55 -0.70 8.33
N GLY A 131 -8.87 -1.77 7.94
CA GLY A 131 -9.49 -2.87 7.21
C GLY A 131 -10.62 -3.55 7.98
N ALA A 132 -10.47 -3.77 9.29
CA ALA A 132 -11.52 -4.35 10.12
C ALA A 132 -12.76 -3.45 10.21
N ILE A 133 -12.57 -2.13 10.33
CA ILE A 133 -13.66 -1.14 10.30
C ILE A 133 -14.42 -1.24 8.97
N GLU A 134 -13.73 -1.22 7.83
CA GLU A 134 -14.34 -1.31 6.50
C GLU A 134 -15.16 -2.60 6.31
N ALA A 135 -14.65 -3.74 6.75
CA ALA A 135 -15.36 -5.00 6.67
C ALA A 135 -16.64 -5.00 7.52
N LEU A 136 -16.58 -4.44 8.74
CA LEU A 136 -17.73 -4.34 9.63
C LEU A 136 -18.77 -3.33 9.13
N LEU A 137 -18.36 -2.19 8.61
CA LEU A 137 -19.25 -1.19 8.01
C LEU A 137 -20.01 -1.78 6.82
N THR A 138 -19.37 -2.64 6.04
CA THR A 138 -19.98 -3.23 4.85
C THR A 138 -20.86 -4.43 5.14
N ALA A 139 -20.42 -5.35 6.00
CA ALA A 139 -21.06 -6.66 6.18
C ALA A 139 -21.58 -6.93 7.60
N GLY A 140 -21.22 -6.12 8.59
CA GLY A 140 -21.70 -6.25 9.97
C GLY A 140 -23.16 -5.91 10.11
N THR A 141 -23.85 -6.55 11.08
CA THR A 141 -25.19 -6.13 11.49
C THR A 141 -25.12 -4.76 12.18
N ASP A 142 -26.26 -4.06 12.30
CA ASP A 142 -26.28 -2.76 12.97
C ASP A 142 -25.82 -2.86 14.44
N GLU A 143 -26.14 -3.97 15.12
CA GLU A 143 -25.65 -4.25 16.47
C GLU A 143 -24.12 -4.42 16.49
N GLN A 144 -23.56 -5.17 15.55
CA GLN A 144 -22.11 -5.35 15.43
C GLN A 144 -21.43 -4.02 15.12
N LYS A 145 -21.97 -3.22 14.22
CA LYS A 145 -21.43 -1.88 13.91
C LYS A 145 -21.42 -1.00 15.15
N GLN A 146 -22.52 -0.89 15.86
CA GLN A 146 -22.63 -0.07 17.08
C GLN A 146 -21.71 -0.54 18.21
N ARG A 147 -21.49 -1.85 18.33
CA ARG A 147 -20.66 -2.46 19.38
C ARG A 147 -19.15 -2.32 19.14
N TYR A 148 -18.70 -2.48 17.89
CA TYR A 148 -17.29 -2.59 17.57
C TYR A 148 -16.70 -1.37 16.86
N VAL A 149 -17.42 -0.78 15.91
CA VAL A 149 -16.87 0.26 15.02
C VAL A 149 -16.44 1.52 15.77
N PRO A 150 -17.24 2.09 16.72
CA PRO A 150 -16.82 3.27 17.48
C PRO A 150 -15.53 3.05 18.28
N LYS A 151 -15.36 1.85 18.86
CA LYS A 151 -14.17 1.48 19.64
C LYS A 151 -12.91 1.28 18.77
N LEU A 152 -13.09 0.78 17.55
CA LEU A 152 -12.02 0.66 16.57
C LEU A 152 -11.63 2.03 16.03
N ILE A 153 -12.59 2.91 15.73
CA ILE A 153 -12.33 4.28 15.23
C ILE A 153 -11.66 5.13 16.31
N SER A 154 -12.08 5.03 17.58
CA SER A 154 -11.43 5.75 18.69
C SER A 154 -10.03 5.21 19.00
N GLY A 155 -9.71 3.98 18.54
CA GLY A 155 -8.47 3.30 18.84
C GLY A 155 -8.40 2.70 20.26
N GLU A 156 -9.50 2.70 21.02
CA GLU A 156 -9.57 1.92 22.28
C GLU A 156 -9.33 0.44 22.01
N TRP A 157 -9.81 -0.05 20.87
CA TRP A 157 -9.58 -1.40 20.38
C TRP A 157 -8.90 -1.38 19.02
N THR A 158 -8.17 -2.46 18.71
CA THR A 158 -7.56 -2.66 17.40
C THR A 158 -8.20 -3.83 16.67
N GLY A 159 -8.03 -3.86 15.35
CA GLY A 159 -8.54 -4.92 14.49
C GLY A 159 -7.43 -5.72 13.81
N THR A 160 -7.67 -7.00 13.52
CA THR A 160 -6.75 -7.86 12.78
C THR A 160 -7.45 -8.71 11.75
N MET A 161 -6.71 -9.12 10.70
CA MET A 161 -7.15 -10.11 9.70
C MET A 161 -6.53 -11.47 9.97
N ASN A 162 -7.36 -12.51 10.10
CA ASN A 162 -6.94 -13.87 10.39
C ASN A 162 -7.37 -14.84 9.27
N LEU A 163 -6.56 -14.86 8.20
CA LEU A 163 -6.80 -15.69 7.02
C LEU A 163 -5.91 -16.93 7.02
N THR A 164 -4.59 -16.68 7.07
CA THR A 164 -3.54 -17.63 6.76
C THR A 164 -3.42 -18.74 7.79
N GLU A 165 -3.32 -19.96 7.29
CA GLU A 165 -3.01 -21.16 8.07
C GLU A 165 -1.75 -21.84 7.51
N PRO A 166 -1.09 -22.77 8.23
CA PRO A 166 0.13 -23.41 7.75
C PRO A 166 0.04 -24.02 6.34
N GLN A 167 -1.14 -24.53 5.96
CA GLN A 167 -1.40 -25.11 4.64
C GLN A 167 -2.16 -24.19 3.68
N ALA A 168 -2.62 -23.02 4.14
CA ALA A 168 -3.48 -22.11 3.37
C ALA A 168 -2.92 -20.67 3.43
N GLY A 169 -2.06 -20.33 2.46
CA GLY A 169 -1.52 -18.98 2.28
C GLY A 169 -2.16 -18.29 1.09
N SER A 170 -1.58 -18.41 -0.09
CA SER A 170 -2.15 -17.84 -1.34
C SER A 170 -3.41 -18.58 -1.80
N ASP A 171 -3.54 -19.87 -1.47
CA ASP A 171 -4.76 -20.67 -1.70
C ASP A 171 -5.56 -20.81 -0.42
N LEU A 172 -6.57 -19.97 -0.25
CA LEU A 172 -7.48 -20.00 0.91
C LEU A 172 -8.53 -21.12 0.82
N ALA A 173 -8.67 -21.82 -0.32
CA ALA A 173 -9.55 -22.99 -0.42
C ALA A 173 -9.18 -24.10 0.59
N LEU A 174 -7.92 -24.09 1.06
CA LEU A 174 -7.37 -25.05 1.99
C LEU A 174 -7.58 -24.71 3.49
N VAL A 175 -8.27 -23.61 3.81
CA VAL A 175 -8.60 -23.23 5.19
C VAL A 175 -9.34 -24.35 5.90
N ARG A 176 -8.86 -24.73 7.11
CA ARG A 176 -9.38 -25.80 7.95
C ARG A 176 -9.94 -25.34 9.28
N SER A 177 -9.70 -24.10 9.72
CA SER A 177 -10.35 -23.55 10.92
C SER A 177 -11.85 -23.75 10.82
N ARG A 178 -12.48 -24.16 11.93
CA ARG A 178 -13.91 -24.46 11.98
C ARG A 178 -14.62 -23.58 12.99
N ALA A 179 -15.91 -23.31 12.75
CA ALA A 179 -16.80 -22.56 13.62
C ALA A 179 -18.07 -23.39 13.85
N GLU A 180 -18.32 -23.77 15.09
CA GLU A 180 -19.43 -24.66 15.50
C GLU A 180 -20.55 -23.81 16.13
N PRO A 181 -21.77 -23.78 15.57
CA PRO A 181 -22.88 -23.00 16.11
C PRO A 181 -23.32 -23.53 17.48
N GLN A 182 -23.63 -22.62 18.42
CA GLN A 182 -24.01 -22.97 19.79
C GLN A 182 -25.51 -22.92 20.05
N GLY A 183 -26.31 -22.48 19.07
CA GLY A 183 -27.77 -22.39 19.18
C GLY A 183 -28.30 -21.11 19.85
N ASP A 184 -27.41 -20.26 20.38
CA ASP A 184 -27.72 -18.94 20.94
C ASP A 184 -27.27 -17.77 20.05
N GLY A 185 -26.89 -18.07 18.81
CA GLY A 185 -26.36 -17.09 17.85
C GLY A 185 -24.85 -16.92 17.90
N THR A 186 -24.18 -17.56 18.87
CA THR A 186 -22.71 -17.60 18.93
C THR A 186 -22.14 -18.84 18.25
N TYR A 187 -20.84 -18.80 17.98
CA TYR A 187 -20.07 -19.91 17.45
C TYR A 187 -18.87 -20.20 18.33
N LYS A 188 -18.43 -21.44 18.37
CA LYS A 188 -17.12 -21.83 18.91
C LYS A 188 -16.15 -22.01 17.76
N VAL A 189 -15.11 -21.18 17.74
CA VAL A 189 -14.07 -21.17 16.70
C VAL A 189 -12.86 -21.95 17.17
N PHE A 190 -12.31 -22.79 16.26
CA PHE A 190 -11.16 -23.66 16.51
C PHE A 190 -10.19 -23.57 15.31
N GLY A 191 -8.90 -23.61 15.60
CA GLY A 191 -7.86 -23.68 14.58
C GLY A 191 -6.66 -22.82 14.89
N THR A 192 -5.66 -22.88 14.01
CA THR A 192 -4.42 -22.12 14.13
C THR A 192 -4.31 -21.14 12.98
N LYS A 193 -4.09 -19.88 13.29
CA LYS A 193 -3.80 -18.84 12.32
C LYS A 193 -2.36 -18.37 12.47
N ILE A 194 -1.66 -18.22 11.34
CA ILE A 194 -0.24 -17.82 11.31
C ILE A 194 -0.06 -16.49 10.57
N PHE A 195 1.06 -15.83 10.84
CA PHE A 195 1.42 -14.55 10.25
C PHE A 195 0.43 -13.42 10.55
N ILE A 196 -0.16 -13.44 11.76
CA ILE A 196 -1.15 -12.44 12.15
C ILE A 196 -0.43 -11.20 12.65
N THR A 197 -0.42 -10.17 11.82
CA THR A 197 0.15 -8.87 12.12
C THR A 197 -0.59 -8.21 13.27
N TRP A 198 0.15 -7.81 14.31
CA TRP A 198 -0.40 -7.23 15.53
C TRP A 198 -1.50 -8.11 16.18
N GLY A 199 -1.37 -9.43 16.05
CA GLY A 199 -2.34 -10.39 16.57
C GLY A 199 -2.40 -10.46 18.09
N GLU A 200 -1.34 -10.04 18.78
CA GLU A 200 -1.28 -9.87 20.24
C GLU A 200 -0.38 -8.68 20.57
N HIS A 201 -0.80 -7.83 21.48
CA HIS A 201 -0.05 -6.66 21.96
C HIS A 201 -0.72 -6.03 23.19
N ASP A 202 -0.02 -5.05 23.79
CA ASP A 202 -0.41 -4.31 25.01
C ASP A 202 -0.70 -2.81 24.75
N MET A 203 -0.92 -2.41 23.48
CA MET A 203 -1.16 -1.00 23.14
C MET A 203 -2.63 -0.57 23.24
N ALA A 204 -3.57 -1.50 23.21
CA ALA A 204 -5.01 -1.26 23.25
C ALA A 204 -5.69 -2.20 24.24
N ASP A 205 -6.89 -1.82 24.69
CA ASP A 205 -7.64 -2.58 25.70
C ASP A 205 -8.19 -3.90 25.18
N ASN A 206 -8.49 -3.98 23.89
CA ASN A 206 -8.98 -5.19 23.23
C ASN A 206 -8.45 -5.30 21.80
N ILE A 207 -8.47 -6.53 21.26
CA ILE A 207 -8.16 -6.83 19.87
C ILE A 207 -9.35 -7.57 19.27
N VAL A 208 -9.88 -7.05 18.18
CA VAL A 208 -11.00 -7.65 17.44
C VAL A 208 -10.45 -8.43 16.24
N HIS A 209 -10.41 -9.76 16.36
CA HIS A 209 -9.94 -10.61 15.28
C HIS A 209 -11.06 -10.90 14.29
N LEU A 210 -10.87 -10.58 13.01
CA LEU A 210 -11.73 -11.03 11.93
C LEU A 210 -11.18 -12.35 11.36
N VAL A 211 -11.87 -13.45 11.62
CA VAL A 211 -11.36 -14.81 11.42
C VAL A 211 -12.14 -15.55 10.35
N LEU A 212 -11.43 -16.07 9.34
CA LEU A 212 -12.01 -16.99 8.36
C LEU A 212 -12.04 -18.41 8.91
N ALA A 213 -13.24 -19.01 8.91
CA ALA A 213 -13.46 -20.39 9.34
C ALA A 213 -14.63 -21.04 8.57
N ARG A 214 -14.78 -22.35 8.69
CA ARG A 214 -15.84 -23.13 8.05
C ARG A 214 -16.88 -23.57 9.08
N THR A 215 -18.15 -23.40 8.73
CA THR A 215 -19.27 -23.98 9.49
C THR A 215 -19.44 -25.47 9.16
N PRO A 216 -20.15 -26.27 10.00
CA PRO A 216 -20.49 -27.64 9.65
C PRO A 216 -21.25 -27.70 8.32
N ASN A 217 -20.91 -28.70 7.50
CA ASN A 217 -21.51 -28.91 6.16
C ASN A 217 -21.26 -27.77 5.15
N ALA A 218 -20.31 -26.87 5.39
CA ALA A 218 -19.91 -25.86 4.42
C ALA A 218 -19.43 -26.50 3.11
N PRO A 219 -19.73 -25.91 1.94
CA PRO A 219 -19.18 -26.36 0.66
C PRO A 219 -17.65 -26.41 0.68
N GLU A 220 -17.06 -27.30 -0.11
CA GLU A 220 -15.61 -27.33 -0.30
C GLU A 220 -15.11 -26.07 -1.05
N GLY A 221 -13.83 -25.79 -0.90
CA GLY A 221 -13.18 -24.67 -1.56
C GLY A 221 -13.51 -23.31 -0.92
N VAL A 222 -13.31 -22.25 -1.67
CA VAL A 222 -13.47 -20.86 -1.18
C VAL A 222 -14.92 -20.48 -0.87
N LYS A 223 -15.88 -21.16 -1.48
CA LYS A 223 -17.32 -20.88 -1.28
C LYS A 223 -17.87 -21.40 0.05
N GLY A 224 -17.09 -22.13 0.84
CA GLY A 224 -17.51 -22.62 2.15
C GLY A 224 -16.84 -21.87 3.31
N ILE A 225 -16.27 -20.71 3.07
CA ILE A 225 -15.58 -19.91 4.09
C ILE A 225 -16.51 -18.81 4.60
N SER A 226 -16.65 -18.73 5.93
CA SER A 226 -17.42 -17.71 6.63
C SER A 226 -16.50 -16.78 7.43
N LEU A 227 -16.95 -15.59 7.76
CA LEU A 227 -16.21 -14.59 8.52
C LEU A 227 -16.79 -14.44 9.92
N PHE A 228 -15.93 -14.39 10.92
CA PHE A 228 -16.32 -14.28 12.33
C PHE A 228 -15.55 -13.16 13.04
N ILE A 229 -16.25 -12.41 13.89
CA ILE A 229 -15.65 -11.56 14.93
C ILE A 229 -15.28 -12.47 16.09
N VAL A 230 -14.01 -12.50 16.47
CA VAL A 230 -13.52 -13.22 17.66
C VAL A 230 -12.69 -12.23 18.49
N PRO A 231 -13.27 -11.55 19.48
CA PRO A 231 -12.54 -10.57 20.27
C PRO A 231 -11.59 -11.27 21.27
N LYS A 232 -10.46 -10.62 21.59
CA LYS A 232 -9.50 -11.07 22.61
C LYS A 232 -10.16 -11.15 24.00
N PHE A 233 -10.93 -10.15 24.36
CA PHE A 233 -11.85 -10.14 25.51
C PHE A 233 -13.27 -10.03 25.01
N LEU A 234 -14.16 -10.83 25.57
CA LEU A 234 -15.59 -10.77 25.26
C LEU A 234 -16.13 -9.38 25.61
N VAL A 235 -17.14 -8.95 24.90
CA VAL A 235 -17.77 -7.64 25.11
C VAL A 235 -19.15 -7.85 25.71
N ASN A 236 -19.39 -7.29 26.89
CA ASN A 236 -20.68 -7.32 27.58
C ASN A 236 -21.70 -6.44 26.85
N ASP A 237 -22.97 -6.58 27.17
CA ASP A 237 -24.06 -5.80 26.52
C ASP A 237 -23.94 -4.28 26.79
N ASP A 238 -23.32 -3.88 27.89
CA ASP A 238 -23.04 -2.49 28.21
C ASP A 238 -21.77 -1.92 27.52
N GLY A 239 -21.10 -2.75 26.69
CA GLY A 239 -19.86 -2.38 25.99
C GLY A 239 -18.59 -2.51 26.81
N SER A 240 -18.67 -2.93 28.08
CA SER A 240 -17.51 -3.20 28.94
C SER A 240 -16.81 -4.52 28.55
N LEU A 241 -15.53 -4.64 28.94
CA LEU A 241 -14.77 -5.88 28.70
C LEU A 241 -15.22 -6.98 29.66
N GLY A 242 -15.51 -8.14 29.10
CA GLY A 242 -15.85 -9.36 29.82
C GLY A 242 -14.66 -10.31 30.01
N ALA A 243 -14.92 -11.59 30.04
CA ALA A 243 -13.91 -12.63 30.22
C ALA A 243 -12.92 -12.68 29.06
N ARG A 244 -11.69 -13.15 29.34
CA ARG A 244 -10.70 -13.49 28.30
C ARG A 244 -11.27 -14.60 27.41
N ASN A 245 -11.26 -14.40 26.10
CA ASN A 245 -11.71 -15.39 25.15
C ASN A 245 -10.64 -16.48 24.93
N ASP A 246 -11.03 -17.62 24.40
CA ASP A 246 -10.15 -18.77 24.14
C ASP A 246 -9.35 -18.60 22.84
N VAL A 247 -8.61 -17.48 22.76
CA VAL A 247 -7.64 -17.19 21.70
C VAL A 247 -6.30 -16.82 22.34
N HIS A 248 -5.24 -17.51 21.93
CA HIS A 248 -3.93 -17.41 22.56
C HIS A 248 -2.82 -17.20 21.53
N CYS A 249 -1.92 -16.26 21.80
CA CYS A 249 -0.69 -16.08 21.04
C CYS A 249 0.35 -17.10 21.51
N VAL A 250 0.57 -18.12 20.70
CA VAL A 250 1.49 -19.21 21.04
C VAL A 250 2.95 -18.90 20.69
N SER A 251 3.17 -17.99 19.75
CA SER A 251 4.51 -17.49 19.38
C SER A 251 4.40 -16.24 18.51
N ILE A 252 5.53 -15.55 18.32
CA ILE A 252 5.72 -14.53 17.31
C ILE A 252 6.90 -14.89 16.41
N GLU A 253 6.88 -14.41 15.16
CA GLU A 253 7.89 -14.72 14.16
C GLU A 253 9.15 -13.86 14.31
N HIS A 254 10.33 -14.46 14.12
CA HIS A 254 11.59 -13.78 13.89
C HIS A 254 11.69 -13.39 12.41
N LYS A 255 11.81 -12.09 12.13
CA LYS A 255 11.68 -11.57 10.76
C LYS A 255 12.93 -10.83 10.28
N LEU A 256 13.07 -10.73 8.96
CA LEU A 256 14.11 -9.94 8.30
C LEU A 256 13.99 -8.45 8.64
N GLY A 257 12.78 -7.89 8.60
CA GLY A 257 12.46 -6.50 8.85
C GLY A 257 11.17 -6.33 9.65
N ILE A 258 10.70 -5.10 9.78
CA ILE A 258 9.50 -4.72 10.58
C ILE A 258 9.48 -5.39 11.97
N LYS A 259 10.64 -5.44 12.63
CA LYS A 259 10.84 -6.25 13.84
C LYS A 259 9.98 -5.79 15.02
N ALA A 260 9.62 -4.50 15.07
CA ALA A 260 8.74 -3.95 16.08
C ALA A 260 7.24 -4.23 15.85
N SER A 261 6.86 -4.81 14.71
CA SER A 261 5.50 -5.29 14.46
C SER A 261 5.42 -6.77 14.82
N PRO A 262 4.71 -7.18 15.89
CA PRO A 262 4.56 -8.59 16.22
C PRO A 262 3.76 -9.30 15.15
N THR A 263 4.30 -10.40 14.66
CA THR A 263 3.65 -11.27 13.69
C THR A 263 3.32 -12.58 14.42
N ALA A 264 2.08 -12.70 14.86
CA ALA A 264 1.66 -13.72 15.80
C ALA A 264 1.22 -15.03 15.11
N VAL A 265 1.42 -16.12 15.83
CA VAL A 265 0.69 -17.38 15.65
C VAL A 265 -0.40 -17.43 16.70
N LEU A 266 -1.66 -17.44 16.26
CA LEU A 266 -2.84 -17.45 17.13
C LEU A 266 -3.50 -18.83 17.10
N GLN A 267 -3.72 -19.37 18.30
CA GLN A 267 -4.43 -20.61 18.52
C GLN A 267 -5.81 -20.32 19.08
N TYR A 268 -6.82 -20.86 18.45
CA TYR A 268 -8.23 -20.70 18.79
C TYR A 268 -8.79 -22.00 19.34
N GLY A 269 -9.43 -21.95 20.49
CA GLY A 269 -10.35 -22.96 20.97
C GLY A 269 -9.74 -24.11 21.76
N ASP A 270 -8.51 -24.01 22.26
CA ASP A 270 -7.85 -25.09 23.02
C ASP A 270 -8.56 -25.44 24.34
N ASN A 271 -9.31 -24.49 24.93
CA ASN A 271 -10.00 -24.65 26.20
C ASN A 271 -11.53 -24.69 26.04
N GLY A 272 -12.00 -25.29 24.96
CA GLY A 272 -13.42 -25.52 24.74
C GLY A 272 -14.08 -24.66 23.66
N GLY A 273 -13.31 -23.86 22.95
CA GLY A 273 -13.75 -23.07 21.79
C GLY A 273 -13.73 -21.56 22.03
N ALA A 274 -13.14 -20.82 21.11
CA ALA A 274 -13.17 -19.37 21.13
C ALA A 274 -14.56 -18.86 20.70
N ILE A 275 -15.19 -18.00 21.50
CA ILE A 275 -16.49 -17.42 21.16
C ILE A 275 -16.35 -16.47 19.99
N GLY A 276 -17.15 -16.71 18.94
CA GLY A 276 -17.18 -15.90 17.74
C GLY A 276 -18.59 -15.55 17.31
N TYR A 277 -18.70 -14.49 16.52
CA TYR A 277 -19.97 -13.97 16.00
C TYR A 277 -19.87 -13.88 14.48
N LEU A 278 -20.84 -14.49 13.77
CA LEU A 278 -20.87 -14.47 12.31
C LEU A 278 -21.01 -13.04 11.78
N VAL A 279 -20.21 -12.68 10.80
CA VAL A 279 -20.33 -11.41 10.05
C VAL A 279 -20.99 -11.68 8.72
N GLY A 280 -22.12 -11.01 8.46
CA GLY A 280 -22.90 -11.21 7.25
C GLY A 280 -23.53 -12.61 7.17
N GLU A 281 -23.42 -13.25 6.02
CA GLU A 281 -24.01 -14.58 5.73
C GLU A 281 -22.95 -15.69 5.76
N GLU A 282 -23.35 -16.90 6.17
CA GLU A 282 -22.50 -18.08 6.04
C GLU A 282 -22.06 -18.30 4.60
N ASN A 283 -20.83 -18.80 4.44
CA ASN A 283 -20.23 -19.12 3.15
C ASN A 283 -19.94 -17.93 2.21
N ARG A 284 -20.10 -16.70 2.71
CA ARG A 284 -19.72 -15.45 2.01
C ARG A 284 -18.55 -14.72 2.66
N GLY A 285 -17.92 -15.33 3.65
CA GLY A 285 -16.86 -14.68 4.43
C GLY A 285 -15.66 -14.23 3.60
N LEU A 286 -15.31 -14.95 2.54
CA LEU A 286 -14.22 -14.54 1.66
C LEU A 286 -14.60 -13.29 0.83
N GLU A 287 -15.86 -13.13 0.45
CA GLU A 287 -16.37 -11.93 -0.24
C GLU A 287 -16.19 -10.70 0.66
N TYR A 288 -16.60 -10.77 1.92
CA TYR A 288 -16.43 -9.69 2.89
C TYR A 288 -14.95 -9.40 3.20
N MET A 289 -14.15 -10.46 3.29
CA MET A 289 -12.71 -10.33 3.47
C MET A 289 -12.02 -9.68 2.26
N PHE A 290 -12.53 -9.85 1.03
CA PHE A 290 -12.00 -9.17 -0.14
C PHE A 290 -12.14 -7.64 -0.06
N ILE A 291 -13.18 -7.12 0.58
CA ILE A 291 -13.34 -5.67 0.81
C ILE A 291 -12.16 -5.16 1.64
N MET A 292 -11.91 -5.83 2.77
CA MET A 292 -10.78 -5.56 3.64
C MET A 292 -9.43 -5.72 2.91
N MET A 293 -9.29 -6.80 2.13
CA MET A 293 -8.07 -7.05 1.37
C MET A 293 -7.81 -6.00 0.28
N ASN A 294 -8.84 -5.48 -0.38
CA ASN A 294 -8.64 -4.42 -1.38
C ASN A 294 -8.21 -3.10 -0.74
N ALA A 295 -8.79 -2.74 0.41
CA ALA A 295 -8.33 -1.62 1.21
C ALA A 295 -6.88 -1.81 1.66
N ALA A 296 -6.54 -2.99 2.20
CA ALA A 296 -5.20 -3.34 2.63
C ALA A 296 -4.18 -3.33 1.48
N ARG A 297 -4.55 -3.84 0.28
CA ARG A 297 -3.69 -3.82 -0.91
C ARG A 297 -3.31 -2.40 -1.31
N PHE A 298 -4.29 -1.49 -1.36
CA PHE A 298 -4.02 -0.09 -1.63
C PHE A 298 -3.06 0.51 -0.59
N SER A 299 -3.32 0.27 0.69
CA SER A 299 -2.48 0.76 1.80
C SER A 299 -1.07 0.17 1.76
N VAL A 300 -0.88 -1.10 1.37
CA VAL A 300 0.46 -1.69 1.15
C VAL A 300 1.19 -1.01 -0.02
N GLY A 301 0.49 -0.56 -1.04
CA GLY A 301 1.06 0.33 -2.07
C GLY A 301 1.61 1.62 -1.47
N MET A 302 0.88 2.23 -0.52
CA MET A 302 1.32 3.43 0.21
C MET A 302 2.56 3.15 1.07
N GLN A 303 2.66 1.98 1.69
CA GLN A 303 3.87 1.56 2.41
C GLN A 303 5.11 1.55 1.52
N GLY A 304 4.97 1.06 0.28
CA GLY A 304 6.06 1.11 -0.70
C GLY A 304 6.51 2.54 -1.02
N ILE A 305 5.57 3.48 -1.12
CA ILE A 305 5.85 4.90 -1.37
C ILE A 305 6.52 5.53 -0.14
N GLY A 306 5.95 5.34 1.03
CA GLY A 306 6.45 5.91 2.29
C GLY A 306 7.88 5.47 2.59
N ILE A 307 8.19 4.16 2.48
CA ILE A 307 9.54 3.67 2.75
C ILE A 307 10.56 4.10 1.70
N SER A 308 10.12 4.29 0.44
CA SER A 308 10.96 4.85 -0.64
C SER A 308 11.32 6.30 -0.35
N ASP A 309 10.35 7.10 0.07
CA ASP A 309 10.57 8.50 0.46
C ASP A 309 11.55 8.60 1.63
N ARG A 310 11.37 7.77 2.65
CA ARG A 310 12.23 7.74 3.82
C ARG A 310 13.67 7.38 3.48
N ALA A 311 13.86 6.35 2.66
CA ALA A 311 15.19 5.93 2.19
C ALA A 311 15.85 7.02 1.34
N TYR A 312 15.08 7.68 0.48
CA TYR A 312 15.54 8.81 -0.35
C TYR A 312 16.03 9.98 0.51
N GLN A 313 15.26 10.40 1.50
CA GLN A 313 15.65 11.49 2.40
C GLN A 313 17.00 11.21 3.07
N GLN A 314 17.19 10.02 3.62
CA GLN A 314 18.44 9.65 4.29
C GLN A 314 19.61 9.58 3.29
N ALA A 315 19.38 9.07 2.08
CA ALA A 315 20.40 9.01 1.04
C ALA A 315 20.85 10.40 0.57
N VAL A 316 19.92 11.34 0.44
CA VAL A 316 20.21 12.75 0.10
C VAL A 316 21.05 13.42 1.18
N GLU A 317 20.68 13.28 2.44
CA GLU A 317 21.42 13.84 3.58
C GLU A 317 22.87 13.30 3.60
N TYR A 318 23.01 11.98 3.54
CA TYR A 318 24.33 11.36 3.48
C TYR A 318 25.15 11.85 2.29
N ALA A 319 24.55 11.96 1.12
CA ALA A 319 25.23 12.40 -0.10
C ALA A 319 25.70 13.86 -0.04
N LYS A 320 25.02 14.72 0.72
CA LYS A 320 25.40 16.12 0.97
C LYS A 320 26.57 16.26 1.96
N GLU A 321 26.75 15.30 2.85
CA GLU A 321 27.78 15.34 3.90
C GLU A 321 29.04 14.56 3.52
N ARG A 322 28.90 13.40 2.86
CA ARG A 322 30.00 12.51 2.53
C ARG A 322 30.90 13.10 1.46
N VAL A 323 32.13 13.40 1.80
CA VAL A 323 33.17 13.86 0.85
C VAL A 323 33.98 12.67 0.34
N GLN A 324 34.04 12.51 -0.99
CA GLN A 324 34.85 11.46 -1.63
C GLN A 324 35.11 11.79 -3.10
N SER A 325 36.36 11.69 -3.54
CA SER A 325 36.82 11.89 -4.92
C SER A 325 36.58 13.30 -5.50
N ARG A 326 37.28 13.61 -6.57
CA ARG A 326 37.11 14.83 -7.37
C ARG A 326 36.02 14.65 -8.42
N PRO A 327 35.36 15.74 -8.84
CA PRO A 327 34.40 15.68 -9.94
C PRO A 327 35.07 15.17 -11.23
N VAL A 328 34.33 14.34 -11.97
CA VAL A 328 34.82 13.73 -13.23
C VAL A 328 35.03 14.76 -14.34
N ASP A 329 34.32 15.90 -14.29
CA ASP A 329 34.44 17.01 -15.24
C ASP A 329 35.60 17.99 -14.94
N GLY A 330 36.35 17.74 -13.85
CA GLY A 330 37.46 18.61 -13.46
C GLY A 330 37.07 19.97 -12.88
N SER A 331 35.78 20.19 -12.55
CA SER A 331 35.28 21.45 -12.01
C SER A 331 35.86 21.86 -10.65
N ALA A 332 36.44 20.89 -9.91
CA ALA A 332 37.18 21.13 -8.68
C ALA A 332 38.47 20.29 -8.59
N LYS A 333 39.51 20.88 -7.97
CA LYS A 333 40.77 20.20 -7.71
C LYS A 333 40.74 19.34 -6.44
N GLU A 334 39.89 19.69 -5.51
CA GLU A 334 39.69 19.00 -4.24
C GLU A 334 38.54 17.99 -4.33
N SER A 335 38.54 17.06 -3.37
CA SER A 335 37.37 16.15 -3.22
C SER A 335 36.12 16.93 -2.83
N VAL A 336 35.00 16.52 -3.38
CA VAL A 336 33.67 17.13 -3.14
C VAL A 336 32.73 16.18 -2.44
N THR A 337 31.59 16.67 -1.95
CA THR A 337 30.51 15.81 -1.45
C THR A 337 29.98 14.95 -2.59
N ILE A 338 29.61 13.70 -2.28
CA ILE A 338 29.27 12.71 -3.32
C ILE A 338 28.04 13.08 -4.14
N ILE A 339 27.19 13.98 -3.65
CA ILE A 339 26.04 14.49 -4.41
C ILE A 339 26.43 15.20 -5.71
N HIS A 340 27.70 15.60 -5.87
CA HIS A 340 28.22 16.19 -7.09
C HIS A 340 28.63 15.20 -8.17
N HIS A 341 28.66 13.89 -7.84
CA HIS A 341 28.99 12.85 -8.81
C HIS A 341 27.78 12.44 -9.66
N PRO A 342 27.95 12.28 -10.99
CA PRO A 342 26.85 12.01 -11.91
C PRO A 342 26.04 10.76 -11.56
N ASP A 343 26.71 9.65 -11.19
CA ASP A 343 26.00 8.41 -10.85
C ASP A 343 25.23 8.50 -9.50
N VAL A 344 25.77 9.23 -8.52
CA VAL A 344 25.03 9.51 -7.27
C VAL A 344 23.78 10.34 -7.58
N ARG A 345 23.88 11.34 -8.44
CA ARG A 345 22.72 12.12 -8.91
C ARG A 345 21.70 11.27 -9.65
N ARG A 346 22.17 10.34 -10.51
CA ARG A 346 21.28 9.38 -11.18
C ARG A 346 20.54 8.53 -10.16
N MET A 347 21.24 7.94 -9.18
CA MET A 347 20.61 7.13 -8.13
C MET A 347 19.58 7.91 -7.33
N LEU A 348 19.93 9.10 -6.83
CA LEU A 348 19.01 9.96 -6.08
C LEU A 348 17.83 10.42 -6.96
N GLY A 349 18.09 10.78 -8.22
CA GLY A 349 17.05 11.14 -9.19
C GLY A 349 16.09 9.99 -9.46
N THR A 350 16.60 8.77 -9.59
CA THR A 350 15.78 7.56 -9.78
C THR A 350 14.91 7.28 -8.55
N MET A 351 15.48 7.32 -7.34
CA MET A 351 14.73 7.14 -6.09
C MET A 351 13.58 8.15 -5.98
N ARG A 352 13.88 9.42 -6.24
CA ARG A 352 12.89 10.51 -6.21
C ARG A 352 11.81 10.33 -7.27
N ALA A 353 12.18 10.03 -8.49
CA ALA A 353 11.25 9.87 -9.61
C ALA A 353 10.31 8.67 -9.41
N LEU A 354 10.81 7.53 -8.92
CA LEU A 354 10.00 6.36 -8.57
C LEU A 354 8.99 6.71 -7.47
N THR A 355 9.44 7.38 -6.42
CA THR A 355 8.60 7.77 -5.27
C THR A 355 7.50 8.75 -5.68
N GLU A 356 7.85 9.85 -6.37
CA GLU A 356 6.89 10.87 -6.79
C GLU A 356 5.90 10.33 -7.83
N GLY A 357 6.35 9.49 -8.77
CA GLY A 357 5.48 8.87 -9.77
C GLY A 357 4.48 7.89 -9.15
N ALA A 358 4.93 7.06 -8.22
CA ALA A 358 4.06 6.13 -7.49
C ALA A 358 3.07 6.88 -6.57
N ARG A 359 3.52 7.92 -5.85
CA ARG A 359 2.66 8.81 -5.03
C ARG A 359 1.54 9.43 -5.85
N ALA A 360 1.89 10.05 -6.98
CA ALA A 360 0.92 10.69 -7.85
C ALA A 360 -0.13 9.69 -8.38
N LEU A 361 0.30 8.49 -8.79
CA LEU A 361 -0.60 7.43 -9.25
C LEU A 361 -1.55 6.97 -8.13
N ALA A 362 -1.03 6.77 -6.92
CA ALA A 362 -1.82 6.33 -5.77
C ALA A 362 -2.85 7.39 -5.34
N TYR A 363 -2.48 8.67 -5.33
CA TYR A 363 -3.41 9.75 -4.97
C TYR A 363 -4.51 9.94 -6.02
N VAL A 364 -4.18 9.81 -7.29
CA VAL A 364 -5.19 9.78 -8.37
C VAL A 364 -6.12 8.58 -8.21
N ALA A 365 -5.60 7.41 -7.84
CA ALA A 365 -6.45 6.25 -7.54
C ALA A 365 -7.36 6.49 -6.32
N ALA A 366 -6.87 7.17 -5.27
CA ALA A 366 -7.70 7.54 -4.12
C ALA A 366 -8.84 8.49 -4.52
N ALA A 367 -8.59 9.47 -5.39
CA ALA A 367 -9.63 10.36 -5.91
C ALA A 367 -10.69 9.60 -6.73
N HIS A 368 -10.30 8.61 -7.54
CA HIS A 368 -11.26 7.74 -8.22
C HIS A 368 -12.12 6.93 -7.23
N SER A 369 -11.55 6.49 -6.10
CA SER A 369 -12.33 5.85 -5.04
C SER A 369 -13.37 6.80 -4.43
N ASP A 370 -13.01 8.05 -4.14
CA ASP A 370 -13.93 9.04 -3.60
C ASP A 370 -15.06 9.36 -4.60
N LEU A 371 -14.74 9.52 -5.88
CA LEU A 371 -15.72 9.71 -6.96
C LEU A 371 -16.65 8.50 -7.11
N ALA A 372 -16.13 7.29 -6.98
CA ALA A 372 -16.90 6.05 -7.06
C ALA A 372 -17.97 5.94 -5.94
N HIS A 373 -17.65 6.44 -4.76
CA HIS A 373 -18.56 6.36 -3.61
C HIS A 373 -19.46 7.60 -3.47
N GLY A 374 -18.95 8.80 -3.76
CA GLY A 374 -19.62 10.06 -3.43
C GLY A 374 -20.31 10.76 -4.60
N HIS A 375 -20.02 10.41 -5.87
CA HIS A 375 -20.59 11.16 -7.01
C HIS A 375 -22.10 10.92 -7.17
N PRO A 376 -22.92 11.98 -7.40
CA PRO A 376 -24.39 11.82 -7.51
C PRO A 376 -24.82 11.02 -8.74
N ASP A 377 -24.09 11.11 -9.88
CA ASP A 377 -24.39 10.37 -11.10
C ASP A 377 -23.88 8.93 -11.03
N GLU A 378 -24.77 7.95 -11.23
CA GLU A 378 -24.48 6.53 -11.15
C GLU A 378 -23.47 6.06 -12.20
N ALA A 379 -23.55 6.55 -13.43
CA ALA A 379 -22.64 6.17 -14.50
C ALA A 379 -21.20 6.65 -14.19
N THR A 380 -21.08 7.83 -13.60
CA THR A 380 -19.79 8.37 -13.13
C THR A 380 -19.23 7.53 -11.99
N ARG A 381 -20.06 7.12 -11.02
CA ARG A 381 -19.63 6.19 -9.94
C ARG A 381 -19.09 4.90 -10.51
N ALA A 382 -19.87 4.22 -11.36
CA ALA A 382 -19.48 2.95 -11.96
C ALA A 382 -18.15 3.03 -12.73
N ARG A 383 -17.98 4.08 -13.54
CA ARG A 383 -16.74 4.30 -14.28
C ARG A 383 -15.54 4.52 -13.35
N ASN A 384 -15.69 5.30 -12.30
CA ASN A 384 -14.59 5.56 -11.36
C ASN A 384 -14.26 4.32 -10.51
N GLU A 385 -15.25 3.50 -10.16
CA GLU A 385 -15.03 2.21 -9.52
C GLU A 385 -14.20 1.26 -10.40
N GLU A 386 -14.54 1.13 -11.69
CA GLU A 386 -13.78 0.32 -12.63
C GLU A 386 -12.32 0.79 -12.75
N ILE A 387 -12.08 2.09 -12.81
CA ILE A 387 -10.73 2.67 -12.86
C ILE A 387 -9.99 2.40 -11.54
N TYR A 388 -10.62 2.65 -10.40
CA TYR A 388 -10.01 2.39 -9.09
C TYR A 388 -9.63 0.92 -8.93
N GLU A 389 -10.56 0.01 -9.25
CA GLU A 389 -10.29 -1.43 -9.22
C GLU A 389 -9.14 -1.86 -10.15
N PHE A 390 -9.01 -1.25 -11.33
CA PHE A 390 -7.90 -1.50 -12.25
C PHE A 390 -6.58 -1.02 -11.66
N LEU A 391 -6.57 0.14 -10.98
CA LEU A 391 -5.36 0.75 -10.43
C LEU A 391 -4.86 0.06 -9.15
N VAL A 392 -5.74 -0.50 -8.30
CA VAL A 392 -5.34 -1.11 -7.01
C VAL A 392 -4.21 -2.13 -7.13
N PRO A 393 -4.27 -3.17 -7.99
CA PRO A 393 -3.17 -4.13 -8.13
C PRO A 393 -1.89 -3.49 -8.67
N ILE A 394 -2.01 -2.43 -9.48
CA ILE A 394 -0.85 -1.68 -10.00
C ILE A 394 -0.24 -0.85 -8.88
N VAL A 395 -1.02 -0.10 -8.11
CA VAL A 395 -0.54 0.68 -6.96
C VAL A 395 0.17 -0.24 -5.98
N LYS A 396 -0.44 -1.39 -5.61
CA LYS A 396 0.21 -2.35 -4.71
C LYS A 396 1.47 -2.95 -5.31
N GLY A 397 1.36 -3.56 -6.49
CA GLY A 397 2.46 -4.33 -7.07
C GLY A 397 3.62 -3.46 -7.53
N TRP A 398 3.35 -2.37 -8.24
CA TRP A 398 4.37 -1.45 -8.74
C TRP A 398 5.07 -0.69 -7.63
N SER A 399 4.32 -0.05 -6.70
CA SER A 399 4.94 0.77 -5.65
C SER A 399 5.82 -0.07 -4.72
N THR A 400 5.43 -1.31 -4.42
CA THR A 400 6.24 -2.20 -3.58
C THR A 400 7.48 -2.72 -4.28
N GLU A 401 7.42 -3.05 -5.56
CA GLU A 401 8.61 -3.42 -6.35
C GLU A 401 9.54 -2.21 -6.54
N ALA A 402 9.00 -1.02 -6.81
CA ALA A 402 9.77 0.21 -6.88
C ALA A 402 10.46 0.54 -5.55
N SER A 403 9.85 0.20 -4.42
CA SER A 403 10.46 0.40 -3.09
C SER A 403 11.70 -0.46 -2.86
N LEU A 404 11.75 -1.67 -3.41
CA LEU A 404 12.96 -2.50 -3.35
C LEU A 404 14.10 -1.87 -4.14
N GLU A 405 13.82 -1.31 -5.32
CA GLU A 405 14.82 -0.58 -6.10
C GLU A 405 15.28 0.69 -5.37
N ALA A 406 14.34 1.51 -4.88
CA ALA A 406 14.65 2.74 -4.17
C ALA A 406 15.47 2.50 -2.89
N THR A 407 15.06 1.55 -2.04
CA THR A 407 15.79 1.24 -0.79
C THR A 407 17.15 0.61 -1.06
N SER A 408 17.28 -0.22 -2.10
CA SER A 408 18.56 -0.77 -2.55
C SER A 408 19.51 0.33 -3.05
N LEU A 409 19.01 1.28 -3.84
CA LEU A 409 19.79 2.46 -4.25
C LEU A 409 20.18 3.31 -3.04
N GLY A 410 19.32 3.44 -2.03
CA GLY A 410 19.64 4.09 -0.77
C GLY A 410 20.85 3.46 -0.08
N VAL A 411 20.90 2.14 0.03
CA VAL A 411 22.07 1.40 0.54
C VAL A 411 23.30 1.69 -0.35
N GLN A 412 23.14 1.66 -1.67
CA GLN A 412 24.21 1.89 -2.63
C GLN A 412 24.82 3.30 -2.51
N VAL A 413 23.99 4.34 -2.33
CA VAL A 413 24.46 5.73 -2.13
C VAL A 413 25.34 5.84 -0.87
N HIS A 414 25.02 5.11 0.18
CA HIS A 414 25.82 5.07 1.40
C HIS A 414 27.15 4.28 1.25
N GLY A 415 27.30 3.49 0.18
CA GLY A 415 28.45 2.62 -0.02
C GLY A 415 28.60 1.59 1.11
N GLY A 416 29.82 1.32 1.57
CA GLY A 416 30.06 0.37 2.66
C GLY A 416 29.31 0.70 3.95
N MET A 417 29.07 1.98 4.24
CA MET A 417 28.27 2.42 5.39
C MET A 417 26.80 2.02 5.26
N GLY A 418 26.25 1.90 4.05
CA GLY A 418 24.87 1.45 3.83
C GLY A 418 24.65 -0.02 4.21
N PHE A 419 25.70 -0.82 4.25
CA PHE A 419 25.66 -2.22 4.68
C PHE A 419 25.78 -2.40 6.20
N ILE A 420 26.07 -1.31 6.92
CA ILE A 420 26.23 -1.30 8.38
C ILE A 420 24.87 -0.95 9.02
N GLU A 421 24.37 -1.81 9.89
CA GLU A 421 23.06 -1.68 10.54
C GLU A 421 22.87 -0.33 11.29
N GLU A 422 23.92 0.17 11.96
CA GLU A 422 23.90 1.39 12.74
C GLU A 422 23.66 2.64 11.88
N THR A 423 23.94 2.59 10.58
CA THR A 423 23.68 3.69 9.65
C THR A 423 22.18 3.90 9.40
N GLY A 424 21.40 2.81 9.49
CA GLY A 424 19.94 2.83 9.32
C GLY A 424 19.47 2.61 7.88
N ALA A 425 20.32 2.76 6.86
CA ALA A 425 19.93 2.54 5.46
C ALA A 425 19.52 1.08 5.19
N ALA A 426 20.21 0.12 5.82
CA ALA A 426 19.90 -1.30 5.72
C ALA A 426 18.50 -1.64 6.24
N GLN A 427 18.01 -0.96 7.28
CA GLN A 427 16.68 -1.19 7.84
C GLN A 427 15.60 -0.98 6.79
N TYR A 428 15.64 0.11 6.01
CA TYR A 428 14.61 0.38 5.00
C TYR A 428 14.56 -0.70 3.92
N TYR A 429 15.70 -1.22 3.50
CA TYR A 429 15.75 -2.33 2.54
C TYR A 429 15.18 -3.63 3.13
N ARG A 430 15.50 -3.95 4.41
CA ARG A 430 14.95 -5.11 5.10
C ARG A 430 13.44 -5.00 5.29
N ASP A 431 12.95 -3.82 5.67
CA ASP A 431 11.53 -3.57 5.91
C ASP A 431 10.74 -3.58 4.60
N ALA A 432 11.28 -3.01 3.51
CA ALA A 432 10.64 -3.02 2.19
C ALA A 432 10.43 -4.43 1.63
N ARG A 433 11.28 -5.41 2.00
CA ARG A 433 11.25 -6.74 1.36
C ARG A 433 9.93 -7.49 1.56
N ILE A 434 9.23 -7.27 2.67
CA ILE A 434 7.95 -7.95 2.93
C ILE A 434 6.82 -7.42 2.05
N LEU A 435 6.90 -6.17 1.58
CA LEU A 435 5.81 -5.48 0.88
C LEU A 435 5.41 -6.17 -0.43
N THR A 436 6.35 -6.85 -1.08
CA THR A 436 6.09 -7.62 -2.31
C THR A 436 5.56 -9.03 -2.04
N ILE A 437 5.46 -9.43 -0.77
CA ILE A 437 5.09 -10.79 -0.36
C ILE A 437 3.69 -10.83 0.26
N TYR A 438 3.44 -10.05 1.33
CA TYR A 438 2.18 -10.10 2.07
C TYR A 438 1.04 -9.36 1.35
N GLU A 439 -0.19 -9.57 1.81
CA GLU A 439 -1.44 -9.04 1.21
C GLU A 439 -1.57 -9.38 -0.29
N GLY A 440 -1.09 -10.56 -0.64
CA GLY A 440 -0.97 -11.03 -2.02
C GLY A 440 0.36 -10.62 -2.64
N THR A 441 1.13 -11.62 -3.05
CA THR A 441 2.43 -11.42 -3.70
C THR A 441 2.31 -10.57 -4.96
N THR A 442 3.44 -10.04 -5.46
CA THR A 442 3.48 -9.34 -6.76
C THR A 442 2.81 -10.15 -7.86
N ALA A 443 3.04 -11.48 -7.91
CA ALA A 443 2.40 -12.36 -8.89
C ALA A 443 0.87 -12.43 -8.70
N ILE A 444 0.35 -12.42 -7.48
CA ILE A 444 -1.10 -12.38 -7.22
C ILE A 444 -1.71 -11.08 -7.73
N GLN A 445 -1.05 -9.94 -7.53
CA GLN A 445 -1.48 -8.65 -8.09
C GLN A 445 -1.46 -8.68 -9.62
N ALA A 446 -0.38 -9.22 -10.19
CA ALA A 446 -0.22 -9.35 -11.64
C ALA A 446 -1.29 -10.25 -12.27
N ASN A 447 -1.59 -11.37 -11.62
CA ASN A 447 -2.62 -12.31 -12.06
C ASN A 447 -4.03 -11.69 -11.94
N ASP A 448 -4.27 -10.89 -10.91
CA ASP A 448 -5.51 -10.12 -10.75
C ASP A 448 -5.66 -9.08 -11.89
N LEU A 449 -4.58 -8.34 -12.19
CA LEU A 449 -4.56 -7.38 -13.29
C LEU A 449 -4.84 -8.05 -14.64
N VAL A 450 -4.23 -9.20 -14.93
CA VAL A 450 -4.48 -9.96 -16.16
C VAL A 450 -5.91 -10.47 -16.23
N GLY A 451 -6.31 -11.27 -15.23
CA GLY A 451 -7.53 -12.08 -15.32
C GLY A 451 -8.82 -11.31 -15.00
N ARG A 452 -8.79 -10.47 -13.95
CA ARG A 452 -9.99 -9.80 -13.43
C ARG A 452 -10.13 -8.35 -13.90
N LYS A 453 -9.02 -7.70 -14.25
CA LYS A 453 -9.04 -6.27 -14.59
C LYS A 453 -8.88 -6.02 -16.10
N THR A 454 -8.07 -6.84 -16.82
CA THR A 454 -7.85 -6.66 -18.27
C THR A 454 -8.68 -7.61 -19.12
N LEU A 455 -8.68 -8.90 -18.79
CA LEU A 455 -9.39 -9.90 -19.61
C LEU A 455 -10.91 -9.78 -19.48
N ARG A 456 -11.42 -9.48 -18.27
CA ARG A 456 -12.85 -9.45 -17.95
C ARG A 456 -13.61 -8.40 -18.78
N ASP A 457 -13.02 -7.21 -18.96
CA ASP A 457 -13.61 -6.10 -19.71
C ASP A 457 -13.09 -5.99 -21.16
N GLY A 458 -12.24 -6.94 -21.58
CA GLY A 458 -11.62 -6.92 -22.91
C GLY A 458 -10.61 -5.79 -23.10
N GLY A 459 -10.06 -5.23 -22.01
CA GLY A 459 -9.10 -4.13 -22.02
C GLY A 459 -9.74 -2.74 -22.13
N ALA A 460 -11.02 -2.61 -21.85
CA ALA A 460 -11.75 -1.35 -22.02
C ALA A 460 -11.21 -0.24 -21.09
N VAL A 461 -11.01 -0.52 -19.79
CA VAL A 461 -10.45 0.46 -18.84
C VAL A 461 -9.04 0.87 -19.24
N ALA A 462 -8.19 -0.10 -19.59
CA ALA A 462 -6.83 0.19 -20.05
C ALA A 462 -6.84 1.08 -21.32
N SER A 463 -7.73 0.82 -22.26
CA SER A 463 -7.88 1.62 -23.48
C SER A 463 -8.37 3.04 -23.18
N ALA A 464 -9.28 3.21 -22.23
CA ALA A 464 -9.73 4.53 -21.79
C ALA A 464 -8.59 5.35 -21.14
N LEU A 465 -7.77 4.73 -20.28
CA LEU A 465 -6.59 5.36 -19.70
C LEU A 465 -5.54 5.72 -20.77
N LEU A 466 -5.32 4.86 -21.77
CA LEU A 466 -4.44 5.16 -22.91
C LEU A 466 -4.92 6.36 -23.71
N ALA A 467 -6.23 6.53 -23.87
CA ALA A 467 -6.79 7.71 -24.54
C ALA A 467 -6.52 9.01 -23.73
N GLU A 468 -6.61 8.98 -22.41
CA GLU A 468 -6.25 10.12 -21.55
C GLU A 468 -4.73 10.43 -21.60
N ILE A 469 -3.88 9.39 -21.67
CA ILE A 469 -2.43 9.55 -21.92
C ILE A 469 -2.21 10.27 -23.25
N GLY A 470 -2.96 9.93 -24.30
CA GLY A 470 -2.90 10.60 -25.61
C GLY A 470 -3.13 12.12 -25.51
N LYS A 471 -4.13 12.55 -24.75
CA LYS A 471 -4.38 13.98 -24.51
C LYS A 471 -3.21 14.68 -23.82
N THR A 472 -2.53 13.99 -22.89
CA THR A 472 -1.35 14.52 -22.21
C THR A 472 -0.16 14.63 -23.18
N ILE A 473 0.01 13.66 -24.08
CA ILE A 473 1.03 13.70 -25.14
C ILE A 473 0.81 14.91 -26.07
N ASP A 474 -0.44 15.15 -26.46
CA ASP A 474 -0.80 16.33 -27.28
C ASP A 474 -0.52 17.64 -26.54
N ALA A 475 -0.82 17.70 -25.25
CA ALA A 475 -0.51 18.88 -24.41
C ALA A 475 1.00 19.12 -24.30
N LEU A 476 1.81 18.08 -24.15
CA LEU A 476 3.28 18.19 -24.14
C LEU A 476 3.84 18.71 -25.46
N ALA A 477 3.22 18.35 -26.60
CA ALA A 477 3.63 18.83 -27.91
C ALA A 477 3.47 20.35 -28.09
N ALA A 478 2.60 20.98 -27.29
CA ALA A 478 2.41 22.44 -27.31
C ALA A 478 3.45 23.21 -26.48
N VAL A 479 4.24 22.53 -25.62
CA VAL A 479 5.24 23.16 -24.75
C VAL A 479 6.64 22.97 -25.35
N GLN A 480 7.39 24.05 -25.47
CA GLN A 480 8.75 24.03 -26.02
C GLN A 480 9.78 23.67 -24.95
N GLY A 481 10.82 22.99 -25.35
CA GLY A 481 11.99 22.67 -24.52
C GLY A 481 12.33 21.18 -24.49
N ALA A 482 13.64 20.90 -24.42
CA ALA A 482 14.15 19.53 -24.46
C ALA A 482 13.55 18.57 -23.40
N PRO A 483 13.28 19.02 -22.14
CA PRO A 483 12.65 18.15 -21.16
C PRO A 483 11.25 17.65 -21.58
N PHE A 484 10.44 18.54 -22.15
CA PHE A 484 9.06 18.25 -22.59
C PHE A 484 9.05 17.33 -23.82
N GLU A 485 9.98 17.57 -24.76
CA GLU A 485 10.15 16.70 -25.92
C GLU A 485 10.61 15.30 -25.52
N SER A 486 11.55 15.19 -24.57
CA SER A 486 12.00 13.92 -24.02
C SER A 486 10.85 13.15 -23.36
N MET A 487 10.08 13.81 -22.48
CA MET A 487 8.90 13.22 -21.82
C MET A 487 7.86 12.77 -22.87
N ARG A 488 7.51 13.63 -23.82
CA ARG A 488 6.55 13.32 -24.87
C ARG A 488 6.92 12.06 -25.63
N ARG A 489 8.16 12.00 -26.14
CA ARG A 489 8.67 10.88 -26.94
C ARG A 489 8.65 9.56 -26.17
N HIS A 490 9.11 9.57 -24.91
CA HIS A 490 9.20 8.35 -24.11
C HIS A 490 7.84 7.90 -23.57
N LEU A 491 6.94 8.84 -23.27
CA LEU A 491 5.57 8.52 -22.87
C LEU A 491 4.76 7.92 -24.03
N GLU A 492 4.90 8.48 -25.25
CA GLU A 492 4.27 7.95 -26.45
C GLU A 492 4.73 6.52 -26.74
N ALA A 493 6.03 6.26 -26.68
CA ALA A 493 6.60 4.92 -26.85
C ALA A 493 6.13 3.94 -25.76
N GLY A 494 6.08 4.41 -24.49
CA GLY A 494 5.58 3.63 -23.36
C GLY A 494 4.09 3.29 -23.49
N ALA A 495 3.27 4.26 -23.89
CA ALA A 495 1.83 4.07 -24.13
C ALA A 495 1.58 3.03 -25.26
N GLN A 496 2.36 3.11 -26.35
CA GLN A 496 2.27 2.11 -27.42
C GLN A 496 2.70 0.71 -26.93
N ALA A 497 3.75 0.63 -26.10
CA ALA A 497 4.20 -0.62 -25.50
C ALA A 497 3.12 -1.24 -24.59
N LEU A 498 2.45 -0.42 -23.76
CA LEU A 498 1.34 -0.86 -22.92
C LEU A 498 0.14 -1.32 -23.76
N LYS A 499 -0.23 -0.58 -24.79
CA LYS A 499 -1.29 -0.96 -25.72
C LYS A 499 -1.03 -2.34 -26.33
N THR A 500 0.18 -2.56 -26.83
CA THR A 500 0.59 -3.86 -27.39
C THR A 500 0.46 -5.00 -26.38
N ALA A 501 0.86 -4.76 -25.13
CA ALA A 501 0.74 -5.76 -24.07
C ALA A 501 -0.72 -6.05 -23.69
N VAL A 502 -1.59 -5.02 -23.60
CA VAL A 502 -3.04 -5.19 -23.37
C VAL A 502 -3.68 -6.02 -24.47
N GLU A 503 -3.43 -5.69 -25.73
CA GLU A 503 -3.92 -6.44 -26.90
C GLU A 503 -3.46 -7.90 -26.87
N HIS A 504 -2.18 -8.13 -26.52
CA HIS A 504 -1.63 -9.48 -26.37
C HIS A 504 -2.33 -10.27 -25.27
N VAL A 505 -2.52 -9.69 -24.08
CA VAL A 505 -3.22 -10.32 -22.95
C VAL A 505 -4.65 -10.70 -23.37
N VAL A 506 -5.41 -9.78 -23.93
CA VAL A 506 -6.80 -10.03 -24.34
C VAL A 506 -6.89 -11.14 -25.41
N ALA A 507 -6.01 -11.12 -26.42
CA ALA A 507 -6.05 -12.05 -27.52
C ALA A 507 -5.57 -13.47 -27.16
N ASN A 508 -4.63 -13.60 -26.22
CA ASN A 508 -3.90 -14.85 -26.01
C ASN A 508 -4.23 -15.58 -24.71
N THR A 509 -4.81 -14.94 -23.68
CA THR A 509 -5.04 -15.59 -22.38
C THR A 509 -5.84 -16.90 -22.48
N LYS A 510 -6.82 -16.99 -23.39
CA LYS A 510 -7.60 -18.22 -23.61
C LYS A 510 -6.86 -19.28 -24.43
N ARG A 511 -5.90 -18.87 -25.26
CA ARG A 511 -5.14 -19.77 -26.16
C ARG A 511 -3.89 -20.33 -25.51
N ASP A 512 -3.20 -19.48 -24.76
CA ASP A 512 -1.94 -19.76 -24.10
C ASP A 512 -1.90 -19.11 -22.71
N PRO A 513 -2.69 -19.64 -21.74
CA PRO A 513 -2.71 -19.09 -20.39
C PRO A 513 -1.33 -19.12 -19.73
N ASN A 514 -0.56 -20.19 -19.91
CA ASN A 514 0.76 -20.31 -19.27
C ASN A 514 1.74 -19.25 -19.77
N GLY A 515 1.77 -18.96 -21.06
CA GLY A 515 2.61 -17.90 -21.64
C GLY A 515 2.21 -16.53 -21.11
N VAL A 516 0.90 -16.20 -21.13
CA VAL A 516 0.40 -14.90 -20.65
C VAL A 516 0.65 -14.72 -19.16
N PHE A 517 0.37 -15.72 -18.33
CA PHE A 517 0.57 -15.60 -16.87
C PHE A 517 2.06 -15.60 -16.49
N ALA A 518 2.95 -16.24 -17.26
CA ALA A 518 4.39 -16.10 -17.07
C ALA A 518 4.88 -14.67 -17.36
N GLY A 519 4.21 -13.95 -18.27
CA GLY A 519 4.45 -12.53 -18.55
C GLY A 519 3.73 -11.56 -17.61
N SER A 520 2.90 -12.02 -16.66
CA SER A 520 2.00 -11.17 -15.86
C SER A 520 2.72 -10.14 -15.00
N VAL A 521 3.81 -10.51 -14.34
CA VAL A 521 4.61 -9.58 -13.51
C VAL A 521 5.26 -8.49 -14.35
N SER A 522 5.76 -8.84 -15.55
CA SER A 522 6.27 -7.86 -16.51
C SER A 522 5.16 -6.92 -17.00
N TYR A 523 3.94 -7.42 -17.21
CA TYR A 523 2.78 -6.62 -17.58
C TYR A 523 2.39 -5.64 -16.48
N LEU A 524 2.35 -6.08 -15.23
CA LEU A 524 2.10 -5.20 -14.08
C LEU A 524 3.17 -4.10 -13.97
N LYS A 525 4.46 -4.46 -14.10
CA LYS A 525 5.57 -3.48 -14.06
C LYS A 525 5.46 -2.48 -15.22
N LEU A 526 5.14 -2.94 -16.42
CA LEU A 526 4.92 -2.09 -17.60
C LEU A 526 3.79 -1.08 -17.35
N ALA A 527 2.64 -1.55 -16.85
CA ALA A 527 1.51 -0.69 -16.52
C ALA A 527 1.88 0.35 -15.45
N GLY A 528 2.59 -0.08 -14.40
CA GLY A 528 3.08 0.81 -13.34
C GLY A 528 4.01 1.90 -13.86
N ILE A 529 4.98 1.55 -14.69
CA ILE A 529 5.92 2.50 -15.32
C ILE A 529 5.16 3.52 -16.19
N VAL A 530 4.26 3.06 -17.06
CA VAL A 530 3.57 3.96 -18.01
C VAL A 530 2.59 4.86 -17.30
N LEU A 531 1.80 4.34 -16.35
CA LEU A 531 0.80 5.14 -15.63
C LEU A 531 1.44 6.12 -14.65
N SER A 532 2.54 5.73 -13.96
CA SER A 532 3.32 6.68 -13.16
C SER A 532 4.00 7.73 -14.03
N GLY A 533 4.56 7.33 -15.18
CA GLY A 533 5.14 8.25 -16.16
C GLY A 533 4.13 9.25 -16.71
N TRP A 534 2.89 8.83 -16.92
CA TRP A 534 1.80 9.73 -17.27
C TRP A 534 1.53 10.77 -16.18
N GLN A 535 1.50 10.37 -14.90
CA GLN A 535 1.32 11.33 -13.81
C GLN A 535 2.51 12.30 -13.71
N MET A 536 3.74 11.83 -13.94
CA MET A 536 4.93 12.68 -14.01
C MET A 536 4.87 13.68 -15.17
N ALA A 537 4.31 13.28 -16.30
CA ALA A 537 4.07 14.18 -17.45
C ALA A 537 3.04 15.27 -17.11
N ARG A 538 1.95 14.91 -16.42
CA ARG A 538 0.97 15.89 -15.90
C ARG A 538 1.60 16.85 -14.91
N ALA A 539 2.41 16.33 -13.98
CA ALA A 539 3.14 17.15 -13.01
C ALA A 539 4.10 18.15 -13.71
N MET A 540 4.79 17.70 -14.76
CA MET A 540 5.69 18.53 -15.56
C MET A 540 4.93 19.67 -16.26
N LEU A 541 3.75 19.40 -16.83
CA LEU A 541 2.89 20.43 -17.46
C LEU A 541 2.42 21.46 -16.44
N VAL A 542 1.90 21.05 -15.29
CA VAL A 542 1.51 21.96 -14.22
C VAL A 542 2.70 22.79 -13.76
N ALA A 543 3.84 22.15 -13.52
CA ALA A 543 5.06 22.84 -13.08
C ALA A 543 5.55 23.90 -14.08
N SER A 544 5.39 23.65 -15.39
CA SER A 544 5.75 24.63 -16.42
C SER A 544 4.91 25.91 -16.35
N HIS A 545 3.62 25.78 -16.05
CA HIS A 545 2.71 26.94 -15.94
C HIS A 545 2.93 27.74 -14.65
N LYS A 546 3.32 27.04 -13.56
CA LYS A 546 3.51 27.64 -12.23
C LYS A 546 4.96 27.98 -11.89
N GLN A 547 5.89 27.82 -12.83
CA GLN A 547 7.33 27.96 -12.58
C GLN A 547 7.71 29.34 -12.01
N ALA A 548 6.98 30.39 -12.38
CA ALA A 548 7.23 31.75 -11.89
C ALA A 548 6.85 31.92 -10.40
N GLU A 549 5.94 31.12 -9.86
CA GLU A 549 5.48 31.21 -8.46
C GLU A 549 6.56 30.68 -7.49
N ASP A 550 7.24 29.58 -7.83
CA ASP A 550 8.38 29.03 -7.11
C ASP A 550 9.34 28.32 -8.08
N PRO A 551 10.31 29.05 -8.65
CA PRO A 551 11.23 28.51 -9.65
C PRO A 551 12.03 27.28 -9.15
N SER A 552 12.35 27.24 -7.85
CA SER A 552 13.12 26.15 -7.25
C SER A 552 12.29 24.86 -7.18
N PHE A 553 11.09 24.95 -6.66
CA PHE A 553 10.20 23.80 -6.50
C PHE A 553 9.74 23.25 -7.86
N TYR A 554 9.18 24.11 -8.70
CA TYR A 554 8.66 23.67 -10.00
C TYR A 554 9.77 23.29 -10.98
N GLY A 555 10.94 23.93 -10.90
CA GLY A 555 12.12 23.50 -11.65
C GLY A 555 12.59 22.09 -11.26
N ALA A 556 12.56 21.78 -9.96
CA ALA A 556 12.88 20.43 -9.49
C ALA A 556 11.82 19.39 -9.94
N LYS A 557 10.52 19.76 -9.99
CA LYS A 557 9.46 18.89 -10.54
C LYS A 557 9.70 18.55 -12.01
N ILE A 558 10.04 19.53 -12.83
CA ILE A 558 10.37 19.33 -14.25
C ILE A 558 11.57 18.38 -14.38
N ALA A 559 12.65 18.63 -13.62
CA ALA A 559 13.84 17.80 -13.66
C ALA A 559 13.59 16.36 -13.19
N THR A 560 12.75 16.17 -12.16
CA THR A 560 12.36 14.82 -11.68
C THR A 560 11.54 14.08 -12.73
N ALA A 561 10.60 14.76 -13.38
CA ALA A 561 9.81 14.16 -14.46
C ALA A 561 10.70 13.81 -15.68
N GLN A 562 11.67 14.66 -16.03
CA GLN A 562 12.66 14.36 -17.07
C GLN A 562 13.48 13.12 -16.69
N CYS A 563 13.92 13.01 -15.44
CA CYS A 563 14.64 11.82 -14.95
C CYS A 563 13.78 10.54 -15.12
N PHE A 564 12.49 10.60 -14.80
CA PHE A 564 11.56 9.48 -15.03
C PHE A 564 11.47 9.13 -16.52
N ALA A 565 11.36 10.14 -17.38
CA ALA A 565 11.29 9.97 -18.82
C ALA A 565 12.53 9.28 -19.41
N GLU A 566 13.72 9.64 -18.90
CA GLU A 566 15.00 9.19 -19.48
C GLU A 566 15.52 7.88 -18.90
N PHE A 567 15.25 7.57 -17.62
CA PHE A 567 15.79 6.38 -16.95
C PHE A 567 14.76 5.30 -16.65
N ILE A 568 13.46 5.62 -16.60
CA ILE A 568 12.42 4.67 -16.19
C ILE A 568 11.49 4.29 -17.36
N LEU A 569 10.89 5.26 -18.06
CA LEU A 569 9.99 4.99 -19.19
C LEU A 569 10.60 4.12 -20.30
N PRO A 570 11.89 4.23 -20.68
CA PRO A 570 12.46 3.38 -21.73
C PRO A 570 12.42 1.88 -21.44
N GLN A 571 12.32 1.48 -20.15
CA GLN A 571 12.19 0.08 -19.76
C GLN A 571 10.89 -0.56 -20.28
N ALA A 572 9.87 0.24 -20.55
CA ALA A 572 8.57 -0.20 -21.07
C ALA A 572 8.70 -1.01 -22.37
N LEU A 573 9.62 -0.62 -23.26
CA LEU A 573 9.83 -1.29 -24.55
C LEU A 573 10.35 -2.73 -24.37
N GLY A 574 11.34 -2.91 -23.49
CA GLY A 574 11.90 -4.23 -23.18
C GLY A 574 10.88 -5.14 -22.49
N LEU A 575 10.08 -4.58 -21.58
CA LEU A 575 9.01 -5.33 -20.89
C LEU A 575 7.95 -5.80 -21.88
N SER A 576 7.48 -4.92 -22.78
CA SER A 576 6.51 -5.29 -23.81
C SER A 576 7.04 -6.39 -24.72
N ALA A 577 8.29 -6.29 -25.16
CA ALA A 577 8.94 -7.33 -25.97
C ALA A 577 8.97 -8.68 -25.22
N SER A 578 9.29 -8.68 -23.94
CA SER A 578 9.29 -9.89 -23.11
C SER A 578 7.89 -10.50 -22.99
N ILE A 579 6.86 -9.67 -22.73
CA ILE A 579 5.48 -10.12 -22.56
C ILE A 579 4.97 -10.84 -23.81
N VAL A 580 5.21 -10.30 -25.00
CA VAL A 580 4.69 -10.86 -26.25
C VAL A 580 5.49 -12.06 -26.76
N SER A 581 6.73 -12.25 -26.29
CA SER A 581 7.60 -13.33 -26.74
C SER A 581 7.47 -14.62 -25.96
N VAL A 582 6.99 -14.56 -24.70
CA VAL A 582 6.85 -15.75 -23.83
C VAL A 582 5.68 -16.62 -24.30
N LYS A 583 5.93 -17.93 -24.43
CA LYS A 583 4.92 -18.92 -24.83
C LYS A 583 4.92 -20.09 -23.87
N GLY A 584 3.72 -20.53 -23.50
CA GLY A 584 3.51 -21.73 -22.70
C GLY A 584 4.00 -22.98 -23.44
N GLY A 585 4.82 -23.80 -22.79
CA GLY A 585 5.37 -25.01 -23.40
C GLY A 585 6.65 -24.79 -24.21
N GLU A 586 7.22 -23.58 -24.21
CA GLU A 586 8.54 -23.29 -24.79
C GLU A 586 9.53 -22.79 -23.72
N GLY A 587 10.82 -22.91 -23.97
CA GLY A 587 11.89 -22.41 -23.09
C GLY A 587 11.78 -22.95 -21.66
N ILE A 588 11.86 -22.04 -20.69
CA ILE A 588 11.82 -22.39 -19.25
C ILE A 588 10.48 -23.04 -18.85
N LEU A 589 9.39 -22.75 -19.55
CA LEU A 589 8.07 -23.30 -19.26
C LEU A 589 7.88 -24.73 -19.80
N ALA A 590 8.83 -25.23 -20.59
CA ALA A 590 8.85 -26.60 -21.09
C ALA A 590 9.74 -27.55 -20.28
N LEU A 591 10.49 -27.01 -19.31
CA LEU A 591 11.37 -27.84 -18.47
C LEU A 591 10.56 -28.75 -17.54
N SER A 592 11.02 -30.00 -17.39
CA SER A 592 10.54 -30.90 -16.34
C SER A 592 11.12 -30.51 -14.98
N GLU A 593 10.50 -30.98 -13.88
CA GLU A 593 10.95 -30.70 -12.51
C GLU A 593 12.44 -31.06 -12.28
N ASP A 594 12.91 -32.12 -12.93
CA ASP A 594 14.30 -32.61 -12.82
C ASP A 594 15.33 -31.71 -13.48
N GLN A 595 14.89 -30.71 -14.26
CA GLN A 595 15.76 -29.79 -15.00
C GLN A 595 15.95 -28.46 -14.26
N PHE A 596 15.28 -28.24 -13.12
CA PHE A 596 15.49 -27.13 -12.19
C PHE A 596 16.43 -27.58 -11.06
#